data_2f28c91abf2ab3a3f16750302724046f
#
_entry.id   2f28c91abf2ab3a3f16750302724046f
#
_cell.length_a   1.000
_cell.length_b   1.000
_cell.length_c   1.000
_cell.angle_alpha   90.00
_cell.angle_beta   90.00
_cell.angle_gamma   90.00
#
_symmetry.space_group_name_H-M   'P 1'
#
loop_
_entity.id
_entity.type
_entity.pdbx_description
1 polymer ?
#
loop_
_entity_poly.entity_id
_entity_poly.type
_entity_poly.pdbx_seq_one_letter_code
_entity_poly.pdbx_strand_id
1 'polypeptide(L)'
;AYINGLDIMAADVLEQLPSELYPMKVLRAINHYLFEDLGFTGNQTEYYDPRNSFLNDVIARRTGIPITLSLVYLAIADRIGFPMIGVNMPGHFLIRPAVDE
;
A
#
# COMPACT_ATOMS: atom_id res chain seq x y z
N ALA A 1 15.32 -7.61 -4.79
CA ALA A 1 14.52 -6.65 -5.53
C ALA A 1 13.25 -6.30 -4.74
N TYR A 2 12.64 -5.19 -5.09
CA TYR A 2 11.46 -4.73 -4.36
C TYR A 2 10.27 -5.70 -4.48
N ILE A 3 10.21 -6.52 -5.52
CA ILE A 3 9.15 -7.52 -5.68
C ILE A 3 9.19 -8.51 -4.53
N ASN A 4 10.38 -8.96 -4.13
CA ASN A 4 10.51 -9.86 -2.97
C ASN A 4 10.05 -9.17 -1.69
N GLY A 5 10.34 -7.88 -1.54
CA GLY A 5 9.87 -7.12 -0.40
C GLY A 5 8.35 -7.06 -0.34
N LEU A 6 7.70 -6.86 -1.49
CA LEU A 6 6.25 -6.85 -1.56
C LEU A 6 5.66 -8.21 -1.20
N ASP A 7 6.28 -9.29 -1.66
CA ASP A 7 5.82 -10.63 -1.34
C ASP A 7 5.91 -10.93 0.15
N ILE A 8 7.00 -10.50 0.79
CA ILE A 8 7.18 -10.69 2.23
C ILE A 8 6.12 -9.89 3.00
N MET A 9 5.91 -8.63 2.61
CA MET A 9 4.90 -7.80 3.27
C MET A 9 3.50 -8.39 3.12
N ALA A 10 3.18 -8.89 1.93
CA ALA A 10 1.87 -9.51 1.71
C ALA A 10 1.70 -10.76 2.58
N ALA A 11 2.74 -11.57 2.71
CA ALA A 11 2.67 -12.74 3.57
C ALA A 11 2.43 -12.35 5.03
N ASP A 12 3.08 -11.29 5.49
CA ASP A 12 2.88 -10.81 6.86
C ASP A 12 1.45 -10.34 7.09
N VAL A 13 0.88 -9.62 6.11
CA VAL A 13 -0.50 -9.17 6.21
C VAL A 13 -1.45 -10.35 6.26
N LEU A 14 -1.21 -11.37 5.41
CA LEU A 14 -2.07 -12.55 5.38
C LEU A 14 -2.14 -13.24 6.74
N GLU A 15 -1.02 -13.29 7.47
CA GLU A 15 -0.99 -13.91 8.78
C GLU A 15 -1.85 -13.15 9.79
N GLN A 16 -2.06 -11.86 9.57
CA GLN A 16 -2.82 -11.02 10.48
C GLN A 16 -4.29 -10.90 10.12
N LEU A 17 -4.69 -11.42 8.94
CA LEU A 17 -6.07 -11.29 8.51
C LEU A 17 -7.00 -12.21 9.28
N PRO A 18 -8.24 -11.76 9.57
CA PRO A 18 -9.24 -12.63 10.15
C PRO A 18 -9.70 -13.68 9.14
N SER A 19 -10.38 -14.72 9.62
CA SER A 19 -10.88 -15.77 8.75
C SER A 19 -11.95 -15.26 7.77
N GLU A 20 -12.67 -14.22 8.18
CA GLU A 20 -13.68 -13.60 7.30
C GLU A 20 -13.13 -12.30 6.76
N LEU A 21 -13.10 -12.19 5.41
CA LEU A 21 -12.45 -11.05 4.76
C LEU A 21 -13.48 -9.96 4.42
N TYR A 22 -14.05 -9.36 5.44
CA TYR A 22 -14.88 -8.18 5.24
C TYR A 22 -14.00 -7.00 4.82
N PRO A 23 -14.43 -6.20 3.83
CA PRO A 23 -13.57 -5.12 3.31
C PRO A 23 -12.99 -4.21 4.36
N MET A 24 -13.77 -3.77 5.32
CA MET A 24 -13.26 -2.86 6.36
C MET A 24 -12.18 -3.51 7.22
N LYS A 25 -12.32 -4.81 7.50
CA LYS A 25 -11.32 -5.51 8.30
C LYS A 25 -10.02 -5.70 7.53
N VAL A 26 -10.12 -5.99 6.23
CA VAL A 26 -8.93 -6.12 5.38
C VAL A 26 -8.21 -4.78 5.29
N LEU A 27 -8.96 -3.70 5.03
CA LEU A 27 -8.37 -2.36 4.94
C LEU A 27 -7.68 -1.96 6.24
N ARG A 28 -8.30 -2.26 7.38
CA ARG A 28 -7.68 -1.95 8.67
C ARG A 28 -6.39 -2.72 8.87
N ALA A 29 -6.36 -3.99 8.46
CA ALA A 29 -5.15 -4.80 8.59
C ALA A 29 -4.02 -4.25 7.73
N ILE A 30 -4.30 -3.88 6.47
CA ILE A 30 -3.28 -3.31 5.59
C ILE A 30 -2.81 -1.96 6.13
N ASN A 31 -3.75 -1.11 6.52
CA ASN A 31 -3.41 0.21 7.06
C ASN A 31 -2.53 0.10 8.30
N HIS A 32 -2.91 -0.76 9.21
CA HIS A 32 -2.14 -0.94 10.45
C HIS A 32 -0.73 -1.43 10.13
N TYR A 33 -0.63 -2.42 9.26
CA TYR A 33 0.66 -3.00 8.93
C TYR A 33 1.58 -1.98 8.24
N LEU A 34 1.08 -1.32 7.19
CA LEU A 34 1.92 -0.40 6.42
C LEU A 34 2.26 0.87 7.19
N PHE A 35 1.28 1.48 7.83
CA PHE A 35 1.45 2.84 8.35
C PHE A 35 1.79 2.87 9.83
N GLU A 36 1.52 1.81 10.57
CA GLU A 36 1.88 1.74 11.98
C GLU A 36 3.03 0.78 12.24
N ASP A 37 2.93 -0.47 11.79
CA ASP A 37 4.00 -1.44 12.05
C ASP A 37 5.27 -1.12 11.27
N LEU A 38 5.16 -0.86 9.97
CA LEU A 38 6.32 -0.57 9.15
C LEU A 38 6.66 0.91 9.06
N GLY A 39 5.72 1.78 9.39
CA GLY A 39 5.97 3.21 9.44
C GLY A 39 6.10 3.89 8.09
N PHE A 40 5.44 3.39 7.05
CA PHE A 40 5.41 4.11 5.77
C PHE A 40 4.81 5.49 5.97
N THR A 41 5.40 6.49 5.35
CA THR A 41 4.97 7.88 5.52
C THR A 41 5.22 8.67 4.24
N GLY A 42 4.51 9.78 4.11
CA GLY A 42 4.74 10.71 3.03
C GLY A 42 5.99 11.55 3.28
N ASN A 43 6.70 11.88 2.21
CA ASN A 43 7.90 12.72 2.32
C ASN A 43 7.49 14.18 2.10
N GLN A 44 7.24 14.88 3.18
CA GLN A 44 6.77 16.27 3.11
C GLN A 44 7.91 17.27 3.02
N THR A 45 9.07 16.94 3.59
CA THR A 45 10.21 17.83 3.59
C THR A 45 10.97 17.82 2.27
N GLU A 46 11.01 16.66 1.61
CA GLU A 46 11.70 16.51 0.33
C GLU A 46 10.76 15.92 -0.70
N TYR A 47 9.65 16.60 -0.93
CA TYR A 47 8.58 16.11 -1.80
C TYR A 47 9.08 15.81 -3.22
N TYR A 48 10.01 16.62 -3.74
CA TYR A 48 10.50 16.47 -5.09
C TYR A 48 11.72 15.58 -5.22
N ASP A 49 12.12 14.88 -4.16
CA ASP A 49 13.20 13.91 -4.23
C ASP A 49 12.81 12.80 -5.23
N PRO A 50 13.63 12.54 -6.27
CA PRO A 50 13.29 11.50 -7.25
C PRO A 50 13.08 10.13 -6.64
N ARG A 51 13.70 9.83 -5.50
CA ARG A 51 13.54 8.54 -4.84
C ARG A 51 12.10 8.30 -4.37
N ASN A 52 11.28 9.35 -4.24
CA ASN A 52 9.88 9.19 -3.90
C ASN A 52 9.07 8.54 -5.01
N SER A 53 9.60 8.53 -6.24
CA SER A 53 8.88 8.05 -7.42
C SER A 53 9.30 6.65 -7.87
N PHE A 54 10.34 6.08 -7.27
CA PHE A 54 10.81 4.73 -7.62
C PHE A 54 10.42 3.75 -6.52
N LEU A 55 9.66 2.72 -6.88
CA LEU A 55 9.11 1.79 -5.89
C LEU A 55 10.17 1.09 -5.05
N ASN A 56 11.30 0.74 -5.65
CA ASN A 56 12.36 0.10 -4.88
C ASN A 56 12.90 1.01 -3.78
N ASP A 57 13.01 2.32 -4.07
CA ASP A 57 13.45 3.29 -3.06
C ASP A 57 12.36 3.55 -2.02
N VAL A 58 11.11 3.65 -2.47
CA VAL A 58 9.99 3.87 -1.56
C VAL A 58 9.87 2.72 -0.55
N ILE A 59 10.00 1.50 -1.02
CA ILE A 59 9.90 0.33 -0.14
C ILE A 59 11.09 0.27 0.82
N ALA A 60 12.30 0.52 0.33
CA ALA A 60 13.48 0.47 1.15
C ALA A 60 13.49 1.56 2.23
N ARG A 61 13.05 2.74 1.88
CA ARG A 61 13.05 3.90 2.78
C ARG A 61 11.76 4.04 3.58
N ARG A 62 10.70 3.31 3.17
CA ARG A 62 9.35 3.40 3.75
C ARG A 62 8.82 4.82 3.71
N THR A 63 9.16 5.55 2.65
CA THR A 63 8.82 6.95 2.46
C THR A 63 8.55 7.18 0.98
N GLY A 64 7.49 7.90 0.67
CA GLY A 64 7.14 8.18 -0.71
C GLY A 64 6.16 9.32 -0.83
N ILE A 65 5.54 9.42 -1.99
CA ILE A 65 4.48 10.39 -2.26
C ILE A 65 3.16 9.62 -2.41
N PRO A 66 2.02 10.31 -2.40
CA PRO A 66 0.74 9.60 -2.39
C PRO A 66 0.59 8.56 -3.49
N ILE A 67 1.04 8.86 -4.72
CA ILE A 67 0.86 7.89 -5.80
C ILE A 67 1.73 6.64 -5.59
N THR A 68 2.99 6.79 -5.16
CA THR A 68 3.84 5.61 -4.93
C THR A 68 3.41 4.83 -3.71
N LEU A 69 2.95 5.50 -2.66
CA LEU A 69 2.41 4.83 -1.49
C LEU A 69 1.14 4.05 -1.86
N SER A 70 0.30 4.61 -2.73
CA SER A 70 -0.89 3.92 -3.20
C SER A 70 -0.53 2.69 -4.03
N LEU A 71 0.52 2.78 -4.84
CA LEU A 71 0.97 1.63 -5.62
C LEU A 71 1.46 0.49 -4.73
N VAL A 72 2.16 0.81 -3.64
CA VAL A 72 2.56 -0.21 -2.66
C VAL A 72 1.32 -0.86 -2.06
N TYR A 73 0.34 -0.06 -1.68
CA TYR A 73 -0.90 -0.54 -1.10
C TYR A 73 -1.62 -1.49 -2.07
N LEU A 74 -1.78 -1.05 -3.33
CA LEU A 74 -2.44 -1.85 -4.35
C LEU A 74 -1.72 -3.17 -4.59
N ALA A 75 -0.39 -3.14 -4.60
CA ALA A 75 0.40 -4.34 -4.84
C ALA A 75 0.21 -5.37 -3.72
N ILE A 76 0.13 -4.90 -2.48
CA ILE A 76 -0.10 -5.80 -1.35
C ILE A 76 -1.52 -6.36 -1.39
N ALA A 77 -2.51 -5.50 -1.65
CA ALA A 77 -3.90 -5.93 -1.73
C ALA A 77 -4.10 -7.00 -2.80
N ASP A 78 -3.46 -6.81 -3.96
CA ASP A 78 -3.54 -7.78 -5.04
C ASP A 78 -2.97 -9.14 -4.62
N ARG A 79 -1.84 -9.12 -3.92
CA ARG A 79 -1.17 -10.35 -3.51
C ARG A 79 -1.93 -11.13 -2.46
N ILE A 80 -2.72 -10.46 -1.63
CA ILE A 80 -3.52 -11.15 -0.62
C ILE A 80 -4.91 -11.53 -1.13
N GLY A 81 -5.15 -11.32 -2.43
CA GLY A 81 -6.43 -11.70 -3.02
C GLY A 81 -7.57 -10.73 -2.74
N PHE A 82 -7.26 -9.50 -2.39
CA PHE A 82 -8.26 -8.46 -2.13
C PHE A 82 -8.07 -7.35 -3.15
N PRO A 83 -8.61 -7.52 -4.37
CA PRO A 83 -8.32 -6.57 -5.45
C PRO A 83 -8.86 -5.18 -5.14
N MET A 84 -8.02 -4.19 -5.45
CA MET A 84 -8.37 -2.79 -5.33
C MET A 84 -8.03 -2.10 -6.63
N ILE A 85 -8.64 -0.96 -6.86
CA ILE A 85 -8.38 -0.18 -8.07
C ILE A 85 -8.00 1.24 -7.67
N GLY A 86 -7.18 1.86 -8.52
CA GLY A 86 -6.85 3.26 -8.39
C GLY A 86 -7.87 4.09 -9.14
N VAL A 87 -8.18 5.25 -8.57
CA VAL A 87 -9.12 6.20 -9.18
C VAL A 87 -8.40 7.52 -9.32
N ASN A 88 -8.17 7.93 -10.58
CA ASN A 88 -7.54 9.21 -10.88
C ASN A 88 -8.61 10.31 -10.82
N MET A 89 -8.35 11.31 -9.98
CA MET A 89 -9.21 12.48 -9.91
C MET A 89 -8.34 13.72 -9.97
N PRO A 90 -8.87 14.85 -10.45
CA PRO A 90 -8.06 16.06 -10.53
C PRO A 90 -7.43 16.40 -9.18
N GLY A 91 -6.10 16.46 -9.16
CA GLY A 91 -5.35 16.79 -7.95
C GLY A 91 -5.22 15.66 -6.94
N HIS A 92 -5.81 14.47 -7.21
CA HIS A 92 -5.82 13.39 -6.24
C HIS A 92 -5.70 12.04 -6.91
N PHE A 93 -5.11 11.08 -6.19
CA PHE A 93 -5.15 9.69 -6.58
C PHE A 93 -5.71 8.90 -5.40
N LEU A 94 -6.85 8.25 -5.62
CA LEU A 94 -7.54 7.50 -4.60
C LEU A 94 -7.55 6.02 -4.94
N ILE A 95 -7.70 5.16 -3.92
CA ILE A 95 -7.84 3.73 -4.14
C ILE A 95 -9.10 3.25 -3.42
N ARG A 96 -9.72 2.22 -3.98
CA ARG A 96 -10.91 1.63 -3.37
C ARG A 96 -10.96 0.15 -3.69
N PRO A 97 -11.68 -0.65 -2.88
CA PRO A 97 -11.88 -2.05 -3.22
C PRO A 97 -12.57 -2.21 -4.56
N ALA A 98 -12.17 -3.24 -5.30
CA ALA A 98 -12.76 -3.54 -6.61
C ALA A 98 -13.91 -4.51 -6.44
N VAL A 99 -14.82 -4.21 -5.53
CA VAL A 99 -15.99 -5.05 -5.26
C VAL A 99 -17.25 -4.24 -5.53
N ASP A 100 -18.25 -4.91 -6.07
CA ASP A 100 -19.54 -4.29 -6.30
C ASP A 100 -20.40 -4.49 -5.06
N GLU A 101 -21.20 -3.49 -4.77
CA GLU A 101 -22.12 -3.56 -3.65
C GLU A 101 -23.40 -4.26 -4.02
#